data_89cb40517f5da0dd01860992936954e4
#
_entry.id   89cb40517f5da0dd01860992936954e4
#
_cell.length_a   1.000
_cell.length_b   1.000
_cell.length_c   1.000
_cell.angle_alpha   90.00
_cell.angle_beta   90.00
_cell.angle_gamma   90.00
#
_symmetry.space_group_name_H-M   'P 1'
#
loop_
_entity.id
_entity.type
_entity.pdbx_description
1 polymer ?
#
loop_
_entity_poly.entity_id
_entity_poly.type
_entity_poly.pdbx_seq_one_letter_code
_entity_poly.pdbx_strand_id
1 'polypeptide(L)'
;IASEDKNFYVHYGIHMNSIFRSFYKNIIGGRTIQGGSTITMQLARNLYDMNDRIKKIGHKKQVSRKIQEIILAIKIEQAYTKEKILEMYLNSIYFGNIRSRAMWGIQKASNMIFGKNIEEINLAEGSLLIALLPGPNTRLPFRHPEKALSTRNQVLDNMFEMGFINKYEYNQAKQEALPLEP
;
A
#
# COMPACT_ATOMS: atom_id res chain seq x y z
N ILE A 1 0.57 -7.24 -2.25
CA ILE A 1 0.70 -7.60 -3.67
C ILE A 1 -0.69 -7.71 -4.28
N ALA A 2 -1.55 -8.63 -3.85
CA ALA A 2 -2.87 -8.90 -4.47
C ALA A 2 -3.75 -7.65 -4.68
N SER A 3 -3.66 -6.66 -3.81
CA SER A 3 -4.46 -5.44 -3.87
C SER A 3 -3.74 -4.25 -4.49
N GLU A 4 -2.43 -4.12 -4.27
CA GLU A 4 -1.66 -2.93 -4.64
C GLU A 4 -0.92 -3.09 -5.98
N ASP A 5 -0.41 -4.30 -6.28
CA ASP A 5 0.43 -4.54 -7.44
C ASP A 5 0.42 -6.04 -7.83
N LYS A 6 -0.60 -6.46 -8.56
CA LYS A 6 -0.82 -7.88 -8.91
C LYS A 6 0.36 -8.52 -9.66
N ASN A 7 1.13 -7.71 -10.37
CA ASN A 7 2.25 -8.16 -11.19
C ASN A 7 3.62 -7.83 -10.58
N PHE A 8 3.68 -7.58 -9.27
CA PHE A 8 4.89 -7.13 -8.57
C PHE A 8 6.13 -7.98 -8.91
N TYR A 9 6.00 -9.30 -8.94
CA TYR A 9 7.13 -10.20 -9.19
C TYR A 9 7.56 -10.32 -10.65
N VAL A 10 6.78 -9.79 -11.61
CA VAL A 10 7.06 -9.96 -13.04
C VAL A 10 7.50 -8.68 -13.76
N HIS A 11 7.29 -7.50 -13.17
CA HIS A 11 7.75 -6.25 -13.78
C HIS A 11 9.06 -5.76 -13.16
N TYR A 12 9.73 -4.86 -13.86
CA TYR A 12 11.00 -4.22 -13.44
C TYR A 12 10.76 -2.78 -12.95
N GLY A 13 9.99 -2.64 -11.87
CA GLY A 13 9.72 -1.38 -11.18
C GLY A 13 8.58 -0.54 -11.77
N ILE A 14 8.22 -0.75 -13.01
CA ILE A 14 7.17 0.00 -13.70
C ILE A 14 6.26 -0.90 -14.53
N HIS A 15 5.00 -0.52 -14.63
CA HIS A 15 4.01 -1.14 -15.50
C HIS A 15 3.74 -0.20 -16.69
N MET A 16 4.42 -0.41 -17.82
CA MET A 16 4.31 0.47 -19.00
C MET A 16 2.87 0.67 -19.43
N ASN A 17 2.08 -0.40 -19.57
CA ASN A 17 0.66 -0.32 -19.97
C ASN A 17 -0.20 0.50 -19.00
N SER A 18 0.10 0.44 -17.70
CA SER A 18 -0.60 1.22 -16.67
C SER A 18 -0.22 2.69 -16.71
N ILE A 19 1.06 2.99 -16.99
CA ILE A 19 1.54 4.36 -17.16
C ILE A 19 0.91 5.00 -18.39
N PHE A 20 0.93 4.32 -19.53
CA PHE A 20 0.32 4.82 -20.78
C PHE A 20 -1.19 5.03 -20.62
N ARG A 21 -1.91 4.09 -20.01
CA ARG A 21 -3.35 4.22 -19.76
C ARG A 21 -3.66 5.38 -18.81
N SER A 22 -2.89 5.57 -17.75
CA SER A 22 -3.08 6.68 -16.81
C SER A 22 -2.76 8.02 -17.47
N PHE A 23 -1.70 8.08 -18.28
CA PHE A 23 -1.31 9.28 -19.02
C PHE A 23 -2.39 9.67 -20.06
N TYR A 24 -2.86 8.71 -20.85
CA TYR A 24 -3.91 8.92 -21.85
C TYR A 24 -5.22 9.41 -21.20
N LYS A 25 -5.66 8.78 -20.12
CA LYS A 25 -6.88 9.17 -19.40
C LYS A 25 -6.76 10.52 -18.70
N ASN A 26 -5.59 10.88 -18.20
CA ASN A 26 -5.35 12.19 -17.58
C ASN A 26 -5.35 13.33 -18.60
N ILE A 27 -4.88 13.08 -19.84
CA ILE A 27 -4.92 14.07 -20.94
C ILE A 27 -6.35 14.29 -21.42
N ILE A 28 -7.13 13.21 -21.59
CA ILE A 28 -8.48 13.29 -22.19
C ILE A 28 -9.55 13.57 -21.13
N GLY A 29 -9.38 13.10 -19.90
CA GLY A 29 -10.45 13.07 -18.89
C GLY A 29 -10.39 14.13 -17.80
N GLY A 30 -9.35 14.95 -17.71
CA GLY A 30 -9.21 16.03 -16.70
C GLY A 30 -9.28 15.57 -15.24
N ARG A 31 -9.31 14.26 -14.96
CA ARG A 31 -9.36 13.67 -13.60
C ARG A 31 -8.14 12.81 -13.35
N THR A 32 -7.48 13.04 -12.23
CA THR A 32 -6.38 12.19 -11.73
C THR A 32 -6.94 10.78 -11.43
N ILE A 33 -6.62 9.81 -12.27
CA ILE A 33 -7.01 8.42 -12.04
C ILE A 33 -5.92 7.77 -11.19
N GLN A 34 -6.29 7.38 -9.97
CA GLN A 34 -5.49 6.54 -9.09
C GLN A 34 -5.47 5.10 -9.63
N GLY A 35 -4.32 4.39 -9.52
CA GLY A 35 -4.24 2.95 -9.82
C GLY A 35 -3.23 2.54 -10.89
N GLY A 36 -2.16 3.30 -11.10
CA GLY A 36 -1.11 2.92 -12.06
C GLY A 36 0.31 2.90 -11.48
N SER A 37 0.47 3.08 -10.17
CA SER A 37 1.78 3.06 -9.51
C SER A 37 2.08 1.67 -8.95
N THR A 38 3.26 1.15 -9.22
CA THR A 38 3.77 -0.11 -8.64
C THR A 38 4.18 0.09 -7.18
N ILE A 39 4.37 -1.01 -6.45
CA ILE A 39 4.95 -1.00 -5.09
C ILE A 39 6.31 -0.31 -5.11
N THR A 40 7.16 -0.59 -6.09
CA THR A 40 8.48 0.04 -6.22
C THR A 40 8.41 1.54 -6.47
N MET A 41 7.42 2.01 -7.25
CA MET A 41 7.19 3.45 -7.43
C MET A 41 6.66 4.12 -6.16
N GLN A 42 5.83 3.42 -5.37
CA GLN A 42 5.36 3.92 -4.07
C GLN A 42 6.53 3.99 -3.08
N LEU A 43 7.41 2.99 -3.04
CA LEU A 43 8.64 3.02 -2.25
C LEU A 43 9.53 4.20 -2.67
N ALA A 44 9.77 4.37 -3.98
CA ALA A 44 10.55 5.48 -4.52
C ALA A 44 10.01 6.85 -4.05
N ARG A 45 8.68 7.03 -4.07
CA ARG A 45 8.00 8.22 -3.55
C ARG A 45 8.27 8.42 -2.07
N ASN A 46 8.11 7.38 -1.25
CA ASN A 46 8.31 7.47 0.19
C ASN A 46 9.76 7.88 0.53
N LEU A 47 10.74 7.31 -0.17
CA LEU A 47 12.16 7.64 0.00
C LEU A 47 12.45 9.08 -0.44
N TYR A 48 11.85 9.54 -1.54
CA TYR A 48 12.01 10.89 -2.05
C TYR A 48 11.37 11.94 -1.13
N ASP A 49 10.15 11.70 -0.65
CA ASP A 49 9.45 12.59 0.27
C ASP A 49 10.14 12.67 1.65
N MET A 50 10.82 11.59 2.09
CA MET A 50 11.65 11.62 3.30
C MET A 50 12.86 12.58 3.17
N ASN A 51 13.41 12.70 1.97
CA ASN A 51 14.54 13.59 1.69
C ASN A 51 14.11 15.05 1.37
N ASP A 52 12.85 15.24 0.92
CA ASP A 52 12.36 16.53 0.38
C ASP A 52 11.37 17.23 1.31
N ARG A 53 11.44 16.99 2.62
CA ARG A 53 10.69 17.75 3.65
C ARG A 53 10.92 19.27 3.60
N ILE A 54 11.68 19.76 2.61
CA ILE A 54 12.16 21.15 2.54
C ILE A 54 11.56 21.99 1.41
N LYS A 55 10.74 21.47 0.45
CA LYS A 55 10.27 22.32 -0.66
C LYS A 55 8.79 22.13 -1.06
N LYS A 56 7.95 23.03 -0.58
CA LYS A 56 6.64 23.38 -1.18
C LYS A 56 6.85 23.98 -2.57
N ILE A 57 6.38 23.34 -3.64
CA ILE A 57 6.35 23.98 -4.98
C ILE A 57 5.26 23.36 -5.92
N GLY A 58 4.61 24.26 -6.73
CA GLY A 58 3.39 24.13 -7.52
C GLY A 58 3.28 23.08 -8.63
N HIS A 59 2.17 23.09 -9.37
CA HIS A 59 1.67 22.05 -10.32
C HIS A 59 2.65 21.56 -11.40
N LYS A 60 3.57 22.39 -11.90
CA LYS A 60 4.62 21.94 -12.88
C LYS A 60 5.54 20.86 -12.33
N LYS A 61 5.60 20.66 -11.00
CA LYS A 61 6.45 19.66 -10.34
C LYS A 61 5.80 18.29 -10.17
N GLN A 62 4.52 18.13 -10.40
CA GLN A 62 3.88 16.79 -10.33
C GLN A 62 4.38 15.86 -11.44
N VAL A 63 4.54 16.37 -12.66
CA VAL A 63 5.09 15.59 -13.79
C VAL A 63 6.56 15.26 -13.55
N SER A 64 7.36 16.26 -13.11
CA SER A 64 8.77 16.08 -12.77
C SER A 64 8.95 15.04 -11.64
N ARG A 65 8.11 15.11 -10.60
CA ARG A 65 8.11 14.12 -9.52
C ARG A 65 7.81 12.71 -10.04
N LYS A 66 6.82 12.55 -10.91
CA LYS A 66 6.46 11.24 -11.46
C LYS A 66 7.57 10.63 -12.31
N ILE A 67 8.30 11.45 -13.07
CA ILE A 67 9.48 11.00 -13.81
C ILE A 67 10.59 10.56 -12.84
N GLN A 68 10.83 11.31 -11.78
CA GLN A 68 11.80 10.94 -10.75
C GLN A 68 11.42 9.63 -10.02
N GLU A 69 10.14 9.46 -9.67
CA GLU A 69 9.63 8.19 -9.12
C GLU A 69 9.92 7.01 -10.05
N ILE A 70 9.70 7.17 -11.36
CA ILE A 70 9.97 6.13 -12.37
C ILE A 70 11.45 5.80 -12.45
N ILE A 71 12.32 6.82 -12.57
CA ILE A 71 13.77 6.61 -12.66
C ILE A 71 14.30 5.93 -11.38
N LEU A 72 13.84 6.38 -10.22
CA LEU A 72 14.25 5.81 -8.94
C LEU A 72 13.72 4.38 -8.77
N ALA A 73 12.49 4.10 -9.20
CA ALA A 73 11.95 2.75 -9.17
C ALA A 73 12.77 1.76 -10.00
N ILE A 74 13.20 2.16 -11.20
CA ILE A 74 14.07 1.33 -12.04
C ILE A 74 15.42 1.09 -11.35
N LYS A 75 16.02 2.11 -10.75
CA LYS A 75 17.30 1.96 -10.02
C LYS A 75 17.16 1.05 -8.79
N ILE A 76 16.05 1.14 -8.06
CA ILE A 76 15.76 0.26 -6.92
C ILE A 76 15.68 -1.20 -7.38
N GLU A 77 14.96 -1.47 -8.48
CA GLU A 77 14.85 -2.83 -9.03
C GLU A 77 16.17 -3.41 -9.57
N GLN A 78 17.08 -2.54 -10.00
CA GLN A 78 18.43 -2.98 -10.40
C GLN A 78 19.34 -3.28 -9.21
N ALA A 79 19.09 -2.64 -8.06
CA ALA A 79 19.93 -2.73 -6.87
C ALA A 79 19.47 -3.76 -5.85
N TYR A 80 18.18 -4.10 -5.81
CA TYR A 80 17.57 -4.91 -4.75
C TYR A 80 16.67 -6.01 -5.32
N THR A 81 16.57 -7.13 -4.60
CA THR A 81 15.61 -8.21 -4.90
C THR A 81 14.17 -7.77 -4.60
N LYS A 82 13.20 -8.47 -5.16
CA LYS A 82 11.77 -8.20 -4.92
C LYS A 82 11.39 -8.28 -3.44
N GLU A 83 11.95 -9.25 -2.72
CA GLU A 83 11.75 -9.44 -1.28
C GLU A 83 12.25 -8.24 -0.50
N LYS A 84 13.47 -7.75 -0.86
CA LYS A 84 14.06 -6.58 -0.20
C LYS A 84 13.28 -5.29 -0.49
N ILE A 85 12.78 -5.13 -1.71
CA ILE A 85 11.91 -4.02 -2.09
C ILE A 85 10.61 -4.05 -1.28
N LEU A 86 9.99 -5.23 -1.13
CA LEU A 86 8.76 -5.39 -0.35
C LEU A 86 9.00 -5.10 1.13
N GLU A 87 10.08 -5.59 1.70
CA GLU A 87 10.51 -5.29 3.08
C GLU A 87 10.68 -3.77 3.30
N MET A 88 11.44 -3.11 2.43
CA MET A 88 11.67 -1.66 2.48
C MET A 88 10.34 -0.88 2.36
N TYR A 89 9.45 -1.31 1.47
CA TYR A 89 8.13 -0.72 1.28
C TYR A 89 7.29 -0.82 2.55
N LEU A 90 7.13 -2.02 3.10
CA LEU A 90 6.33 -2.26 4.30
C LEU A 90 6.88 -1.50 5.52
N ASN A 91 8.19 -1.30 5.61
CA ASN A 91 8.83 -0.55 6.68
C ASN A 91 8.77 0.96 6.51
N SER A 92 8.52 1.47 5.29
CA SER A 92 8.49 2.90 4.99
C SER A 92 7.10 3.50 4.86
N ILE A 93 6.06 2.68 4.77
CA ILE A 93 4.72 3.15 4.45
C ILE A 93 3.99 3.68 5.70
N TYR A 94 3.10 4.65 5.47
CA TYR A 94 2.27 5.26 6.51
C TYR A 94 0.95 4.51 6.67
N PHE A 95 0.64 4.09 7.89
CA PHE A 95 -0.57 3.33 8.27
C PHE A 95 -1.62 4.17 9.04
N GLY A 96 -1.43 5.48 9.13
CA GLY A 96 -2.37 6.36 9.82
C GLY A 96 -1.89 6.85 11.19
N ASN A 97 -2.81 7.46 11.93
CA ASN A 97 -2.58 8.00 13.27
C ASN A 97 -3.55 7.40 14.29
N ILE A 98 -3.04 6.93 15.42
CA ILE A 98 -3.82 6.57 16.61
C ILE A 98 -3.40 7.51 17.75
N ARG A 99 -4.37 8.18 18.42
CA ARG A 99 -4.10 9.11 19.53
C ARG A 99 -2.96 10.09 19.23
N SER A 100 -3.01 10.70 18.03
CA SER A 100 -2.00 11.66 17.51
C SER A 100 -0.59 11.07 17.27
N ARG A 101 -0.41 9.76 17.38
CA ARG A 101 0.84 9.07 17.08
C ARG A 101 0.79 8.49 15.66
N ALA A 102 1.72 8.90 14.80
CA ALA A 102 1.84 8.39 13.44
C ALA A 102 2.42 6.97 13.43
N MET A 103 1.81 6.10 12.62
CA MET A 103 2.27 4.73 12.37
C MET A 103 3.03 4.69 11.05
N TRP A 104 4.35 4.66 11.13
CA TRP A 104 5.23 4.44 9.99
C TRP A 104 5.83 3.05 10.11
N GLY A 105 5.70 2.24 9.06
CA GLY A 105 6.14 0.85 9.01
C GLY A 105 5.14 -0.14 9.60
N ILE A 106 5.15 -1.35 9.04
CA ILE A 106 4.16 -2.39 9.34
C ILE A 106 4.30 -2.91 10.77
N GLN A 107 5.53 -3.02 11.30
CA GLN A 107 5.76 -3.46 12.68
C GLN A 107 5.09 -2.51 13.69
N LYS A 108 5.26 -1.19 13.49
CA LYS A 108 4.63 -0.21 14.36
C LYS A 108 3.11 -0.21 14.24
N ALA A 109 2.59 -0.42 13.04
CA ALA A 109 1.16 -0.54 12.81
C ALA A 109 0.58 -1.77 13.49
N SER A 110 1.24 -2.92 13.39
CA SER A 110 0.86 -4.16 14.09
C SER A 110 0.79 -3.96 15.61
N ASN A 111 1.85 -3.40 16.19
CA ASN A 111 1.90 -3.15 17.63
C ASN A 111 0.81 -2.18 18.11
N MET A 112 0.54 -1.11 17.34
CA MET A 112 -0.43 -0.09 17.75
C MET A 112 -1.88 -0.48 17.51
N ILE A 113 -2.16 -1.38 16.56
CA ILE A 113 -3.53 -1.82 16.23
C ILE A 113 -3.90 -3.10 16.96
N PHE A 114 -2.97 -4.04 17.07
CA PHE A 114 -3.25 -5.38 17.62
C PHE A 114 -2.50 -5.70 18.91
N GLY A 115 -1.51 -4.88 19.31
CA GLY A 115 -0.63 -5.19 20.44
C GLY A 115 0.33 -6.35 20.17
N LYS A 116 0.57 -6.70 18.88
CA LYS A 116 1.33 -7.88 18.45
C LYS A 116 2.55 -7.49 17.62
N ASN A 117 3.58 -8.34 17.66
CA ASN A 117 4.65 -8.29 16.67
C ASN A 117 4.11 -8.74 15.29
N ILE A 118 4.80 -8.31 14.21
CA ILE A 118 4.36 -8.62 12.85
C ILE A 118 4.37 -10.13 12.56
N GLU A 119 5.24 -10.89 13.21
CA GLU A 119 5.35 -12.34 13.08
C GLU A 119 4.18 -13.10 13.75
N GLU A 120 3.44 -12.42 14.62
CA GLU A 120 2.34 -13.01 15.42
C GLU A 120 0.96 -12.73 14.83
N ILE A 121 0.88 -11.86 13.81
CA ILE A 121 -0.42 -11.54 13.21
C ILE A 121 -0.91 -12.67 12.31
N ASN A 122 -2.22 -12.84 12.30
CA ASN A 122 -2.88 -13.80 11.44
C ASN A 122 -3.27 -13.18 10.06
N LEU A 123 -3.90 -14.00 9.21
CA LEU A 123 -4.29 -13.59 7.86
C LEU A 123 -5.30 -12.42 7.85
N ALA A 124 -6.28 -12.41 8.76
CA ALA A 124 -7.27 -11.35 8.84
C ALA A 124 -6.66 -10.02 9.28
N GLU A 125 -5.77 -10.07 10.28
CA GLU A 125 -5.03 -8.91 10.79
C GLU A 125 -4.08 -8.35 9.73
N GLY A 126 -3.32 -9.21 9.05
CA GLY A 126 -2.45 -8.81 7.92
C GLY A 126 -3.24 -8.18 6.77
N SER A 127 -4.40 -8.76 6.43
CA SER A 127 -5.30 -8.21 5.41
C SER A 127 -5.87 -6.85 5.81
N LEU A 128 -6.16 -6.64 7.09
CA LEU A 128 -6.60 -5.34 7.61
C LEU A 128 -5.49 -4.28 7.48
N LEU A 129 -4.25 -4.59 7.83
CA LEU A 129 -3.13 -3.66 7.64
C LEU A 129 -3.01 -3.22 6.17
N ILE A 130 -3.07 -4.15 5.24
CA ILE A 130 -3.03 -3.82 3.80
C ILE A 130 -4.26 -3.00 3.37
N ALA A 131 -5.42 -3.27 3.91
CA ALA A 131 -6.64 -2.51 3.63
C ALA A 131 -6.57 -1.04 4.05
N LEU A 132 -5.70 -0.69 5.00
CA LEU A 132 -5.49 0.69 5.43
C LEU A 132 -4.77 1.54 4.38
N LEU A 133 -3.89 0.96 3.55
CA LEU A 133 -2.93 1.68 2.71
C LEU A 133 -3.55 2.76 1.80
N PRO A 134 -4.67 2.54 1.10
CA PRO A 134 -5.25 3.56 0.23
C PRO A 134 -5.89 4.74 0.97
N GLY A 135 -6.10 4.63 2.29
CA GLY A 135 -6.73 5.69 3.09
C GLY A 135 -6.56 5.45 4.59
N PRO A 136 -5.33 5.57 5.12
CA PRO A 136 -5.00 5.08 6.46
C PRO A 136 -5.90 5.66 7.57
N ASN A 137 -6.15 6.98 7.55
CA ASN A 137 -6.95 7.61 8.58
C ASN A 137 -8.47 7.42 8.40
N THR A 138 -8.92 7.10 7.19
CA THR A 138 -10.35 6.93 6.86
C THR A 138 -10.81 5.47 6.88
N ARG A 139 -9.90 4.54 7.24
CA ARG A 139 -10.14 3.10 7.27
C ARG A 139 -9.71 2.44 8.58
N LEU A 140 -9.32 3.23 9.57
CA LEU A 140 -8.98 2.70 10.91
C LEU A 140 -10.20 2.01 11.52
N PRO A 141 -10.07 0.77 12.03
CA PRO A 141 -11.18 -0.01 12.54
C PRO A 141 -11.89 0.66 13.72
N PHE A 142 -11.15 1.37 14.57
CA PHE A 142 -11.67 2.09 15.73
C PHE A 142 -12.53 3.31 15.39
N ARG A 143 -12.40 3.85 14.19
CA ARG A 143 -13.14 5.06 13.75
C ARG A 143 -14.19 4.74 12.68
N HIS A 144 -13.91 3.78 11.83
CA HIS A 144 -14.72 3.43 10.67
C HIS A 144 -14.79 1.89 10.52
N PRO A 145 -15.41 1.17 11.48
CA PRO A 145 -15.37 -0.31 11.52
C PRO A 145 -16.00 -0.95 10.28
N GLU A 146 -17.11 -0.45 9.79
CA GLU A 146 -17.79 -1.00 8.60
C GLU A 146 -16.90 -0.87 7.36
N LYS A 147 -16.25 0.28 7.18
CA LYS A 147 -15.34 0.52 6.07
C LYS A 147 -14.08 -0.31 6.18
N ALA A 148 -13.53 -0.46 7.39
CA ALA A 148 -12.39 -1.31 7.67
C ALA A 148 -12.71 -2.78 7.33
N LEU A 149 -13.87 -3.27 7.78
CA LEU A 149 -14.35 -4.61 7.49
C LEU A 149 -14.52 -4.85 5.98
N SER A 150 -15.22 -3.95 5.29
CA SER A 150 -15.46 -4.05 3.85
C SER A 150 -14.14 -4.06 3.07
N THR A 151 -13.19 -3.17 3.40
CA THR A 151 -11.91 -3.10 2.70
C THR A 151 -10.98 -4.26 3.05
N ARG A 152 -10.98 -4.77 4.29
CA ARG A 152 -10.29 -6.01 4.67
C ARG A 152 -10.80 -7.18 3.82
N ASN A 153 -12.11 -7.34 3.75
CA ASN A 153 -12.72 -8.43 3.00
C ASN A 153 -12.39 -8.33 1.50
N GLN A 154 -12.31 -7.11 0.92
CA GLN A 154 -11.84 -6.93 -0.45
C GLN A 154 -10.39 -7.39 -0.66
N VAL A 155 -9.51 -7.20 0.33
CA VAL A 155 -8.13 -7.73 0.28
C VAL A 155 -8.16 -9.26 0.27
N LEU A 156 -8.96 -9.88 1.15
CA LEU A 156 -9.12 -11.34 1.21
C LEU A 156 -9.71 -11.90 -0.11
N ASP A 157 -10.71 -11.21 -0.68
CA ASP A 157 -11.29 -11.57 -1.98
C ASP A 157 -10.21 -11.59 -3.08
N ASN A 158 -9.39 -10.54 -3.17
CA ASN A 158 -8.30 -10.46 -4.12
C ASN A 158 -7.23 -11.56 -3.90
N MET A 159 -6.92 -11.90 -2.64
CA MET A 159 -5.97 -12.97 -2.32
C MET A 159 -6.50 -14.34 -2.73
N PHE A 160 -7.79 -14.60 -2.50
CA PHE A 160 -8.43 -15.83 -2.89
C PHE A 160 -8.54 -15.98 -4.42
N GLU A 161 -8.97 -14.92 -5.12
CA GLU A 161 -9.03 -14.89 -6.59
C GLU A 161 -7.67 -15.13 -7.26
N MET A 162 -6.59 -14.68 -6.64
CA MET A 162 -5.22 -14.89 -7.12
C MET A 162 -4.60 -16.22 -6.67
N GLY A 163 -5.30 -17.03 -5.88
CA GLY A 163 -4.83 -18.32 -5.38
C GLY A 163 -3.74 -18.22 -4.30
N PHE A 164 -3.60 -17.08 -3.64
CA PHE A 164 -2.65 -16.92 -2.52
C PHE A 164 -3.15 -17.57 -1.23
N ILE A 165 -4.46 -17.74 -1.09
CA ILE A 165 -5.10 -18.43 0.04
C ILE A 165 -6.14 -19.40 -0.48
N ASN A 166 -6.32 -20.50 0.24
CA ASN A 166 -7.36 -21.48 -0.06
C ASN A 166 -8.73 -21.06 0.52
N LYS A 167 -9.79 -21.80 0.17
CA LYS A 167 -11.16 -21.48 0.60
C LYS A 167 -11.35 -21.57 2.12
N TYR A 168 -10.66 -22.48 2.78
CA TYR A 168 -10.73 -22.63 4.23
C TYR A 168 -10.12 -21.38 4.94
N GLU A 169 -8.90 -20.98 4.56
CA GLU A 169 -8.23 -19.80 5.07
C GLU A 169 -9.05 -18.53 4.83
N TYR A 170 -9.60 -18.40 3.62
CA TYR A 170 -10.48 -17.29 3.26
C TYR A 170 -11.72 -17.18 4.16
N ASN A 171 -12.44 -18.29 4.35
CA ASN A 171 -13.64 -18.31 5.18
C ASN A 171 -13.32 -18.02 6.65
N GLN A 172 -12.26 -18.58 7.19
CA GLN A 172 -11.79 -18.33 8.56
C GLN A 172 -11.46 -16.85 8.76
N ALA A 173 -10.65 -16.27 7.89
CA ALA A 173 -10.24 -14.88 8.00
C ALA A 173 -11.43 -13.89 7.88
N LYS A 174 -12.44 -14.21 7.07
CA LYS A 174 -13.64 -13.36 6.96
C LYS A 174 -14.53 -13.36 8.19
N GLN A 175 -14.51 -14.44 8.98
CA GLN A 175 -15.30 -14.56 10.21
C GLN A 175 -14.65 -13.84 11.41
N GLU A 176 -13.37 -13.55 11.33
CA GLU A 176 -12.68 -12.89 12.43
C GLU A 176 -13.18 -11.46 12.67
N ALA A 177 -13.39 -11.14 13.96
CA ALA A 177 -13.79 -9.81 14.37
C ALA A 177 -12.69 -8.78 14.13
N LEU A 178 -13.08 -7.52 13.97
CA LEU A 178 -12.12 -6.41 13.96
C LEU A 178 -11.70 -6.07 15.39
N PRO A 179 -10.46 -5.55 15.59
CA PRO A 179 -10.10 -4.92 16.84
C PRO A 179 -10.96 -3.66 17.03
N LEU A 180 -11.59 -3.51 18.20
CA LEU A 180 -12.50 -2.40 18.50
C LEU A 180 -11.79 -1.28 19.28
N GLU A 181 -10.69 -1.60 19.95
CA GLU A 181 -9.88 -0.66 20.75
C GLU A 181 -8.39 -0.86 20.45
N PRO A 182 -7.59 0.24 20.41
CA PRO A 182 -6.14 0.18 20.23
C PRO A 182 -5.39 -0.07 21.53
#